data_52b6b8816ba01bd19937d33257cbb749
#
_entry.id   52b6b8816ba01bd19937d33257cbb749
#
_cell.length_a   1.000
_cell.length_b   1.000
_cell.length_c   1.000
_cell.angle_alpha   90.00
_cell.angle_beta   90.00
_cell.angle_gamma   90.00
#
_symmetry.space_group_name_H-M   'P 1'
#
loop_
_entity.id
_entity.type
_entity.pdbx_description
1 polymer ?
#
loop_
_entity_poly.entity_id
_entity_poly.type
_entity_poly.pdbx_seq_one_letter_code
_entity_poly.pdbx_strand_id
1 'polypeptide(L)'
;MIEKTVTVSTNMEARPAALFVQAASKFQSSVFVKIDDKQINAKSIMGMMSIGILGGQQVTLVADGSDEEAAIAELNKFFAV
;
A
#
# COMPACT_ATOMS: atom_id res chain seq x y z
N MET A 1 14.85 -1.82 -5.14
CA MET A 1 13.40 -2.06 -5.16
C MET A 1 13.04 -3.25 -4.30
N ILE A 2 12.02 -3.09 -3.47
CA ILE A 2 11.53 -4.16 -2.61
C ILE A 2 10.07 -4.43 -2.94
N GLU A 3 9.72 -5.71 -3.05
CA GLU A 3 8.32 -6.13 -3.22
C GLU A 3 7.96 -7.07 -2.07
N LYS A 4 6.77 -6.87 -1.51
CA LYS A 4 6.27 -7.74 -0.46
C LYS A 4 4.80 -8.03 -0.69
N THR A 5 4.46 -9.31 -0.82
CA THR A 5 3.07 -9.73 -0.98
C THR A 5 2.50 -10.03 0.40
N VAL A 6 1.35 -9.45 0.69
CA VAL A 6 0.66 -9.64 1.96
C VAL A 6 -0.80 -9.98 1.72
N THR A 7 -1.40 -10.72 2.65
CA THR A 7 -2.83 -10.97 2.63
C THR A 7 -3.52 -9.93 3.51
N VAL A 8 -4.48 -9.24 2.93
CA VAL A 8 -5.21 -8.19 3.64
C VAL A 8 -6.14 -8.83 4.67
N SER A 9 -6.06 -8.39 5.92
CA SER A 9 -6.86 -8.98 6.98
C SER A 9 -8.27 -8.40 7.06
N THR A 10 -8.45 -7.11 6.72
CA THR A 10 -9.75 -6.46 6.73
C THR A 10 -9.89 -5.56 5.51
N ASN A 11 -11.13 -5.22 5.16
CA ASN A 11 -11.37 -4.30 4.06
C ASN A 11 -10.71 -2.95 4.33
N MET A 12 -10.05 -2.40 3.31
CA MET A 12 -9.48 -1.06 3.42
C MET A 12 -10.51 -0.04 2.92
N GLU A 13 -11.19 0.59 3.85
CA GLU A 13 -12.18 1.59 3.56
C GLU A 13 -11.54 2.97 3.43
N ALA A 14 -12.37 4.02 3.28
CA ALA A 14 -11.87 5.36 2.97
C ALA A 14 -10.90 5.91 4.02
N ARG A 15 -11.22 5.75 5.32
CA ARG A 15 -10.37 6.28 6.37
C ARG A 15 -9.01 5.58 6.43
N PRO A 16 -8.95 4.24 6.47
CA PRO A 16 -7.65 3.55 6.40
C PRO A 16 -6.87 3.88 5.13
N ALA A 17 -7.56 4.02 3.99
CA ALA A 17 -6.89 4.36 2.75
C ALA A 17 -6.25 5.74 2.81
N ALA A 18 -6.93 6.72 3.41
CA ALA A 18 -6.38 8.06 3.57
C ALA A 18 -5.15 8.04 4.48
N LEU A 19 -5.21 7.28 5.58
CA LEU A 19 -4.06 7.15 6.49
C LEU A 19 -2.89 6.45 5.81
N PHE A 20 -3.18 5.45 4.99
CA PHE A 20 -2.15 4.75 4.21
C PHE A 20 -1.44 5.72 3.26
N VAL A 21 -2.20 6.53 2.54
CA VAL A 21 -1.63 7.52 1.62
C VAL A 21 -0.77 8.52 2.37
N GLN A 22 -1.23 8.99 3.54
CA GLN A 22 -0.44 9.91 4.35
C GLN A 22 0.87 9.27 4.79
N ALA A 23 0.83 8.03 5.23
CA ALA A 23 2.02 7.32 5.65
C ALA A 23 2.98 7.11 4.48
N ALA A 24 2.46 6.70 3.31
CA ALA A 24 3.28 6.49 2.13
C ALA A 24 3.94 7.79 1.67
N SER A 25 3.25 8.92 1.82
CA SER A 25 3.76 10.21 1.37
C SER A 25 4.93 10.71 2.20
N LYS A 26 5.16 10.16 3.39
CA LYS A 26 6.30 10.53 4.23
C LYS A 26 7.63 9.99 3.68
N PHE A 27 7.57 8.93 2.89
CA PHE A 27 8.77 8.30 2.37
C PHE A 27 9.17 8.93 1.04
N GLN A 28 10.47 8.95 0.75
CA GLN A 28 10.97 9.45 -0.52
C GLN A 28 10.85 8.41 -1.62
N SER A 29 10.81 7.14 -1.25
CA SER A 29 10.68 6.05 -2.20
C SER A 29 9.37 6.16 -2.97
N SER A 30 9.38 5.70 -4.22
CA SER A 30 8.15 5.46 -4.95
C SER A 30 7.48 4.24 -4.37
N VAL A 31 6.18 4.33 -4.09
CA VAL A 31 5.44 3.23 -3.49
C VAL A 31 4.21 2.92 -4.34
N PHE A 32 4.04 1.65 -4.64
CA PHE A 32 2.92 1.16 -5.43
C PHE A 32 2.26 -0.01 -4.73
N VAL A 33 0.97 -0.18 -4.99
CA VAL A 33 0.21 -1.36 -4.54
C VAL A 33 -0.27 -2.08 -5.79
N LYS A 34 0.10 -3.34 -5.90
CA LYS A 34 -0.34 -4.18 -7.02
C LYS A 34 -1.43 -5.13 -6.54
N ILE A 35 -2.55 -5.14 -7.25
CA ILE A 35 -3.64 -6.08 -7.02
C ILE A 35 -4.03 -6.66 -8.37
N ASP A 36 -3.97 -7.99 -8.49
CA ASP A 36 -4.22 -8.69 -9.74
C ASP A 36 -3.29 -8.12 -10.81
N ASP A 37 -3.83 -7.55 -11.88
CA ASP A 37 -3.04 -6.94 -12.95
C ASP A 37 -3.00 -5.41 -12.87
N LYS A 38 -3.48 -4.84 -11.74
CA LYS A 38 -3.53 -3.39 -11.56
C LYS A 38 -2.40 -2.93 -10.66
N GLN A 39 -1.89 -1.74 -10.94
CA GLN A 39 -0.85 -1.12 -10.12
C GLN A 39 -1.28 0.30 -9.80
N ILE A 40 -1.34 0.61 -8.51
CA ILE A 40 -1.83 1.89 -8.01
C ILE A 40 -0.69 2.60 -7.28
N ASN A 41 -0.56 3.90 -7.52
CA ASN A 41 0.39 4.72 -6.77
C ASN A 41 -0.11 4.90 -5.34
N ALA A 42 0.65 4.41 -4.37
CA ALA A 42 0.24 4.44 -2.97
C ALA A 42 0.15 5.85 -2.39
N LYS A 43 0.73 6.84 -3.08
CA LYS A 43 0.66 8.24 -2.64
C LYS A 43 -0.55 8.97 -3.24
N SER A 44 -1.37 8.28 -4.02
CA SER A 44 -2.57 8.85 -4.64
C SER A 44 -3.80 8.45 -3.85
N ILE A 45 -4.44 9.43 -3.19
CA ILE A 45 -5.64 9.15 -2.41
C ILE A 45 -6.78 8.65 -3.31
N MET A 46 -6.94 9.22 -4.49
CA MET A 46 -7.98 8.79 -5.40
C MET A 46 -7.74 7.39 -5.93
N GLY A 47 -6.48 7.07 -6.23
CA GLY A 47 -6.13 5.73 -6.68
C GLY A 47 -6.41 4.69 -5.61
N MET A 48 -5.99 4.96 -4.39
CA MET A 48 -6.19 4.01 -3.29
C MET A 48 -7.66 3.83 -2.94
N MET A 49 -8.46 4.89 -3.04
CA MET A 49 -9.89 4.80 -2.74
C MET A 49 -10.67 4.09 -3.85
N SER A 50 -10.20 4.19 -5.09
CA SER A 50 -10.93 3.60 -6.22
C SER A 50 -10.69 2.11 -6.39
N ILE A 51 -9.61 1.58 -5.80
CA ILE A 51 -9.23 0.18 -6.04
C ILE A 51 -10.05 -0.83 -5.25
N GLY A 52 -10.62 -0.43 -4.11
CA GLY A 52 -11.51 -1.30 -3.36
C GLY A 52 -10.83 -2.53 -2.79
N ILE A 53 -9.84 -2.33 -1.93
CA ILE A 53 -9.09 -3.43 -1.33
C ILE A 53 -9.97 -4.14 -0.29
N LEU A 54 -10.15 -5.44 -0.44
CA LEU A 54 -11.00 -6.25 0.42
C LEU A 54 -10.19 -7.22 1.26
N GLY A 55 -10.70 -7.54 2.45
CA GLY A 55 -10.08 -8.55 3.29
C GLY A 55 -10.04 -9.90 2.58
N GLY A 56 -8.94 -10.61 2.74
CA GLY A 56 -8.71 -11.89 2.07
C GLY A 56 -7.96 -11.76 0.74
N GLN A 57 -7.92 -10.57 0.15
CA GLN A 57 -7.15 -10.38 -1.08
C GLN A 57 -5.66 -10.35 -0.79
N GLN A 58 -4.88 -10.77 -1.77
CA GLN A 58 -3.44 -10.60 -1.71
C GLN A 58 -3.06 -9.34 -2.48
N VAL A 59 -2.21 -8.51 -1.84
CA VAL A 59 -1.68 -7.31 -2.46
C VAL A 59 -0.16 -7.36 -2.39
N THR A 60 0.50 -6.76 -3.38
CA THR A 60 1.95 -6.65 -3.37
C THR A 60 2.33 -5.19 -3.20
N LEU A 61 3.04 -4.90 -2.12
CA LEU A 61 3.62 -3.59 -1.90
C LEU A 61 4.96 -3.52 -2.63
N VAL A 62 5.17 -2.46 -3.37
CA VAL A 62 6.42 -2.21 -4.07
C VAL A 62 6.95 -0.86 -3.60
N ALA A 63 8.20 -0.83 -3.14
CA ALA A 63 8.86 0.41 -2.78
C ALA A 63 10.22 0.47 -3.45
N ASP A 64 10.55 1.62 -4.00
CA ASP A 64 11.80 1.82 -4.73
C ASP A 64 12.38 3.18 -4.39
N GLY A 65 13.48 3.18 -3.64
CA GLY A 65 14.14 4.41 -3.23
C GLY A 65 15.03 4.22 -2.02
N SER A 66 15.55 5.32 -1.50
CA SER A 66 16.54 5.30 -0.42
C SER A 66 15.98 4.76 0.90
N ASP A 67 14.69 4.92 1.15
CA ASP A 67 14.03 4.47 2.39
C ASP A 67 13.04 3.34 2.13
N GLU A 68 13.27 2.56 1.09
CA GLU A 68 12.32 1.53 0.67
C GLU A 68 12.07 0.47 1.74
N GLU A 69 13.08 0.09 2.51
CA GLU A 69 12.91 -0.89 3.58
C GLU A 69 11.99 -0.36 4.67
N ALA A 70 12.21 0.88 5.09
CA ALA A 70 11.37 1.51 6.10
C ALA A 70 9.95 1.67 5.59
N ALA A 71 9.78 2.01 4.31
CA ALA A 71 8.46 2.17 3.71
C ALA A 71 7.67 0.86 3.75
N ILE A 72 8.30 -0.25 3.33
CA ILE A 72 7.64 -1.55 3.34
C ILE A 72 7.28 -1.97 4.77
N ALA A 73 8.20 -1.79 5.72
CA ALA A 73 7.95 -2.18 7.10
C ALA A 73 6.77 -1.42 7.71
N GLU A 74 6.69 -0.12 7.44
CA GLU A 74 5.62 0.71 7.97
C GLU A 74 4.28 0.42 7.29
N LEU A 75 4.28 0.37 5.96
CA LEU A 75 3.04 0.28 5.20
C LEU A 75 2.42 -1.12 5.26
N ASN A 76 3.24 -2.15 5.45
CA ASN A 76 2.75 -3.50 5.62
C ASN A 76 1.76 -3.61 6.78
N LYS A 77 1.91 -2.78 7.81
CA LYS A 77 1.05 -2.82 8.99
C LYS A 77 -0.40 -2.45 8.69
N PHE A 78 -0.64 -1.72 7.62
CA PHE A 78 -2.00 -1.34 7.23
C PHE A 78 -2.80 -2.52 6.68
N PHE A 79 -2.12 -3.54 6.18
CA PHE A 79 -2.79 -4.70 5.59
C PHE A 79 -2.81 -5.91 6.52
N ALA A 80 -1.77 -6.10 7.30
CA ALA A 80 -1.60 -7.29 8.14
C ALA A 80 -1.79 -6.91 9.62
N VAL A 81 -2.98 -6.55 9.97
CA VAL A 81 -3.33 -6.16 11.35
C VAL A 81 -3.76 -7.36 12.16
#